data_7201cf8866f7a9af50282fe8e8f0410a
#
_entry.id   7201cf8866f7a9af50282fe8e8f0410a
#
_cell.length_a   1.000
_cell.length_b   1.000
_cell.length_c   1.000
_cell.angle_alpha   90.00
_cell.angle_beta   90.00
_cell.angle_gamma   90.00
#
_symmetry.space_group_name_H-M   'P 1'
#
loop_
_entity.id
_entity.type
_entity.pdbx_description
1 polymer ?
#
loop_
_entity_poly.entity_id
_entity_poly.type
_entity_poly.pdbx_seq_one_letter_code
_entity_poly.pdbx_strand_id
1 'polypeptide(L)'
;PIVVDPTMLLEKTEYQRYCIDLQIDKFIFVYYFGRIPDDLQNKIREYANLKKLKIVVMGHGMKGDYKFDVFSPRVFVSCFNKADYVVTNTFHGVMFTLIFEKQAVFNSCGKEKVKDVMNEYGLNDSDYSENMAINLINNNIDYNRVKIKLNENKLAAKEYINAFIGG
;
A
#
# COMPACT_ATOMS: atom_id res chain seq x y z
N PRO A 1 -5.98 6.45 -23.81
CA PRO A 1 -6.67 5.76 -22.71
C PRO A 1 -5.74 5.62 -21.53
N ILE A 2 -6.25 5.89 -20.32
CA ILE A 2 -5.52 5.58 -19.09
C ILE A 2 -5.71 4.09 -18.85
N VAL A 3 -4.61 3.35 -18.89
CA VAL A 3 -4.61 1.89 -18.62
C VAL A 3 -4.14 1.70 -17.19
N VAL A 4 -4.80 0.83 -16.44
CA VAL A 4 -4.34 0.49 -15.07
C VAL A 4 -2.93 -0.08 -15.11
N ASP A 5 -2.21 0.12 -14.02
CA ASP A 5 -0.91 -0.51 -13.85
C ASP A 5 -1.04 -2.05 -13.98
N PRO A 6 -0.18 -2.73 -14.74
CA PRO A 6 -0.25 -4.17 -14.94
C PRO A 6 -0.33 -4.99 -13.64
N THR A 7 0.22 -4.49 -12.54
CA THR A 7 0.14 -5.16 -11.24
C THR A 7 -1.30 -5.27 -10.73
N MET A 8 -2.20 -4.38 -11.16
CA MET A 8 -3.61 -4.39 -10.76
C MET A 8 -4.44 -5.41 -11.54
N LEU A 9 -3.90 -6.00 -12.63
CA LEU A 9 -4.62 -7.00 -13.43
C LEU A 9 -4.71 -8.36 -12.75
N LEU A 10 -3.74 -8.68 -11.89
CA LEU A 10 -3.71 -9.92 -11.14
C LEU A 10 -4.57 -9.81 -9.87
N GLU A 11 -5.15 -10.94 -9.47
CA GLU A 11 -5.89 -11.04 -8.23
C GLU A 11 -4.97 -11.30 -7.04
N LYS A 12 -5.45 -10.91 -5.84
CA LYS A 12 -4.75 -11.17 -4.57
C LYS A 12 -4.27 -12.62 -4.43
N THR A 13 -5.12 -13.57 -4.81
CA THR A 13 -4.83 -15.01 -4.74
C THR A 13 -3.68 -15.45 -5.63
N GLU A 14 -3.48 -14.77 -6.75
CA GLU A 14 -2.35 -15.04 -7.64
C GLU A 14 -1.04 -14.58 -7.02
N TYR A 15 -1.02 -13.41 -6.40
CA TYR A 15 0.13 -12.93 -5.64
C TYR A 15 0.45 -13.80 -4.43
N GLN A 16 -0.58 -14.32 -3.74
CA GLN A 16 -0.40 -15.18 -2.58
C GLN A 16 0.38 -16.45 -2.86
N ARG A 17 0.35 -16.97 -4.10
CA ARG A 17 1.14 -18.14 -4.52
C ARG A 17 2.66 -17.91 -4.45
N TYR A 18 3.08 -16.65 -4.48
CA TYR A 18 4.50 -16.27 -4.42
C TYR A 18 4.94 -15.86 -3.01
N CYS A 19 4.02 -15.77 -2.06
CA CYS A 19 4.33 -15.41 -0.70
C CYS A 19 5.17 -16.49 -0.01
N ILE A 20 6.06 -16.02 0.88
CA ILE A 20 6.85 -16.85 1.77
C ILE A 20 6.50 -16.51 3.21
N ASP A 21 6.79 -17.41 4.14
CA ASP A 21 6.65 -17.11 5.56
C ASP A 21 7.80 -16.19 6.01
N LEU A 22 7.44 -15.04 6.53
CA LEU A 22 8.40 -14.04 7.02
C LEU A 22 8.87 -14.32 8.45
N GLN A 23 8.28 -15.30 9.14
CA GLN A 23 8.51 -15.58 10.57
C GLN A 23 8.30 -14.35 11.47
N ILE A 24 7.44 -13.44 11.06
CA ILE A 24 7.07 -12.23 11.77
C ILE A 24 5.55 -12.18 11.84
N ASP A 25 5.01 -12.13 13.05
CA ASP A 25 3.57 -12.00 13.27
C ASP A 25 3.22 -10.58 13.69
N LYS A 26 2.04 -10.12 13.28
CA LYS A 26 1.44 -8.85 13.67
C LYS A 26 2.38 -7.65 13.52
N PHE A 27 2.33 -7.00 12.38
CA PHE A 27 3.20 -5.85 12.13
C PHE A 27 2.58 -4.75 11.27
N ILE A 28 3.12 -3.55 11.44
CA ILE A 28 2.98 -2.44 10.50
C ILE A 28 4.08 -2.59 9.44
N PHE A 29 3.72 -2.59 8.19
CA PHE A 29 4.66 -2.55 7.08
C PHE A 29 4.90 -1.11 6.63
N VAL A 30 6.12 -0.63 6.80
CA VAL A 30 6.57 0.69 6.36
C VAL A 30 7.40 0.54 5.09
N TYR A 31 6.75 0.76 3.95
CA TYR A 31 7.39 0.77 2.63
C TYR A 31 7.55 2.22 2.16
N TYR A 32 8.71 2.79 2.44
CA TYR A 32 8.88 4.23 2.34
C TYR A 32 10.27 4.61 1.84
N PHE A 33 10.34 5.56 0.90
CA PHE A 33 11.59 6.09 0.37
C PHE A 33 11.73 7.58 0.71
N GLY A 34 12.92 7.95 1.18
CA GLY A 34 13.22 9.26 1.71
C GLY A 34 12.91 9.37 3.21
N ARG A 35 13.01 10.58 3.73
CA ARG A 35 12.78 10.87 5.15
C ARG A 35 11.28 10.80 5.46
N ILE A 36 10.93 10.03 6.46
CA ILE A 36 9.58 10.06 7.05
C ILE A 36 9.53 11.26 8.01
N PRO A 37 8.50 12.12 7.96
CA PRO A 37 8.30 13.20 8.93
C PRO A 37 8.31 12.67 10.36
N ASP A 38 8.93 13.41 11.28
CA ASP A 38 9.16 12.92 12.64
C ASP A 38 7.85 12.67 13.40
N ASP A 39 6.83 13.49 13.18
CA ASP A 39 5.51 13.29 13.78
C ASP A 39 4.78 12.06 13.19
N LEU A 40 4.94 11.76 11.89
CA LEU A 40 4.43 10.52 11.31
C LEU A 40 5.15 9.30 11.89
N GLN A 41 6.48 9.37 12.11
CA GLN A 41 7.21 8.31 12.80
C GLN A 41 6.68 8.09 14.22
N ASN A 42 6.38 9.16 14.97
CA ASN A 42 5.81 9.08 16.30
C ASN A 42 4.42 8.41 16.28
N LYS A 43 3.55 8.83 15.36
CA LYS A 43 2.23 8.21 15.17
C LYS A 43 2.33 6.70 14.85
N ILE A 44 3.27 6.30 14.00
CA ILE A 44 3.53 4.88 13.68
C ILE A 44 3.92 4.12 14.95
N ARG A 45 4.85 4.66 15.76
CA ARG A 45 5.30 4.03 17.00
C ARG A 45 4.19 3.92 18.05
N GLU A 46 3.42 4.98 18.22
CA GLU A 46 2.28 5.00 19.13
C GLU A 46 1.23 3.96 18.73
N TYR A 47 0.90 3.89 17.45
CA TYR A 47 -0.04 2.90 16.93
C TYR A 47 0.50 1.48 17.09
N ALA A 48 1.78 1.25 16.79
CA ALA A 48 2.43 -0.04 16.96
C ALA A 48 2.38 -0.50 18.43
N ASN A 49 2.71 0.38 19.36
CA ASN A 49 2.66 0.09 20.79
C ASN A 49 1.22 -0.23 21.26
N LEU A 50 0.25 0.58 20.86
CA LEU A 50 -1.15 0.41 21.24
C LEU A 50 -1.71 -0.94 20.75
N LYS A 51 -1.39 -1.31 19.51
CA LYS A 51 -1.87 -2.54 18.88
C LYS A 51 -0.96 -3.74 19.09
N LYS A 52 0.17 -3.56 19.81
CA LYS A 52 1.20 -4.58 20.03
C LYS A 52 1.74 -5.16 18.72
N LEU A 53 2.00 -4.28 17.76
CA LEU A 53 2.53 -4.62 16.44
C LEU A 53 4.05 -4.38 16.41
N LYS A 54 4.76 -5.19 15.65
CA LYS A 54 6.14 -4.91 15.25
C LYS A 54 6.16 -3.89 14.11
N ILE A 55 7.29 -3.22 13.92
CA ILE A 55 7.50 -2.31 12.79
C ILE A 55 8.48 -2.99 11.84
N VAL A 56 8.00 -3.32 10.64
CA VAL A 56 8.80 -3.91 9.56
C VAL A 56 9.04 -2.83 8.51
N VAL A 57 10.31 -2.56 8.21
CA VAL A 57 10.70 -1.48 7.29
C VAL A 57 11.33 -2.06 6.03
N MET A 58 10.89 -1.57 4.88
CA MET A 58 11.54 -1.77 3.59
C MET A 58 11.76 -0.42 2.93
N GLY A 59 13.04 -0.09 2.68
CA GLY A 59 13.46 1.23 2.23
C GLY A 59 14.24 1.98 3.30
N HIS A 60 14.15 3.31 3.25
CA HIS A 60 14.94 4.19 4.14
C HIS A 60 13.99 5.20 4.78
N GLY A 61 13.96 5.39 6.02
CA GLY A 61 13.11 6.44 6.58
C GLY A 61 12.98 6.39 8.08
N MET A 62 12.95 5.21 8.66
CA MET A 62 12.91 5.06 10.12
C MET A 62 13.57 3.74 10.55
N LYS A 63 13.85 3.63 11.83
CA LYS A 63 14.24 2.36 12.46
C LYS A 63 12.99 1.56 12.80
N GLY A 64 12.97 0.29 12.42
CA GLY A 64 11.94 -0.69 12.79
C GLY A 64 12.52 -1.83 13.63
N ASP A 65 11.65 -2.75 14.05
CA ASP A 65 12.04 -4.00 14.70
C ASP A 65 12.73 -4.94 13.69
N TYR A 66 12.29 -4.89 12.44
CA TYR A 66 12.85 -5.65 11.32
C TYR A 66 13.07 -4.72 10.13
N LYS A 67 14.14 -4.97 9.40
CA LYS A 67 14.46 -4.25 8.17
C LYS A 67 14.83 -5.20 7.06
N PHE A 68 14.19 -5.05 5.90
CA PHE A 68 14.57 -5.77 4.70
C PHE A 68 15.39 -4.85 3.79
N ASP A 69 16.68 -5.12 3.67
CA ASP A 69 17.59 -4.38 2.77
C ASP A 69 17.59 -4.94 1.34
N VAL A 70 17.12 -6.18 1.18
CA VAL A 70 17.03 -6.84 -0.13
C VAL A 70 15.60 -6.78 -0.66
N PHE A 71 15.45 -6.19 -1.84
CA PHE A 71 14.16 -6.08 -2.53
C PHE A 71 13.86 -7.36 -3.31
N SER A 72 13.61 -8.47 -2.60
CA SER A 72 13.05 -9.66 -3.23
C SER A 72 11.57 -9.45 -3.52
N PRO A 73 11.09 -9.66 -4.76
CA PRO A 73 9.65 -9.58 -5.06
C PRO A 73 8.79 -10.46 -4.16
N ARG A 74 9.28 -11.65 -3.78
CA ARG A 74 8.56 -12.55 -2.88
C ARG A 74 8.44 -11.99 -1.46
N VAL A 75 9.52 -11.42 -0.91
CA VAL A 75 9.51 -10.74 0.40
C VAL A 75 8.58 -9.54 0.36
N PHE A 76 8.66 -8.72 -0.70
CA PHE A 76 7.82 -7.54 -0.89
C PHE A 76 6.33 -7.90 -0.85
N VAL A 77 5.91 -8.84 -1.68
CA VAL A 77 4.50 -9.29 -1.72
C VAL A 77 4.07 -9.91 -0.40
N SER A 78 4.95 -10.70 0.25
CA SER A 78 4.67 -11.31 1.55
C SER A 78 4.45 -10.28 2.65
N CYS A 79 5.21 -9.16 2.63
CA CYS A 79 5.00 -8.07 3.57
C CYS A 79 3.59 -7.48 3.44
N PHE A 80 3.14 -7.17 2.22
CA PHE A 80 1.76 -6.68 2.01
C PHE A 80 0.71 -7.71 2.40
N ASN A 81 0.93 -8.99 2.04
CA ASN A 81 -0.03 -10.04 2.37
C ASN A 81 -0.21 -10.21 3.88
N LYS A 82 0.87 -10.15 4.65
CA LYS A 82 0.86 -10.46 6.10
C LYS A 82 0.68 -9.23 7.00
N ALA A 83 0.97 -8.01 6.53
CA ALA A 83 0.84 -6.79 7.32
C ALA A 83 -0.57 -6.58 7.89
N ASP A 84 -0.64 -6.09 9.13
CA ASP A 84 -1.88 -5.61 9.74
C ASP A 84 -2.21 -4.17 9.31
N TYR A 85 -1.18 -3.38 9.05
CA TYR A 85 -1.29 -1.99 8.62
C TYR A 85 -0.13 -1.61 7.69
N VAL A 86 -0.35 -0.68 6.78
CA VAL A 86 0.66 -0.23 5.83
C VAL A 86 0.89 1.27 5.96
N VAL A 87 2.15 1.69 5.86
CA VAL A 87 2.53 3.09 5.68
C VAL A 87 3.45 3.19 4.46
N THR A 88 3.08 4.00 3.48
CA THR A 88 3.85 4.13 2.25
C THR A 88 3.75 5.50 1.61
N ASN A 89 4.79 5.88 0.86
CA ASN A 89 4.82 7.06 0.00
C ASN A 89 5.10 6.71 -1.46
N THR A 90 4.82 5.48 -1.86
CA THR A 90 5.16 4.99 -3.19
C THR A 90 3.93 4.56 -3.97
N PHE A 91 3.96 4.74 -5.28
CA PHE A 91 2.89 4.30 -6.18
C PHE A 91 2.58 2.80 -6.02
N HIS A 92 3.60 1.94 -6.13
CA HIS A 92 3.39 0.49 -5.93
C HIS A 92 2.97 0.13 -4.50
N GLY A 93 3.39 0.92 -3.50
CA GLY A 93 2.92 0.75 -2.13
C GLY A 93 1.42 0.95 -2.02
N VAL A 94 0.87 1.98 -2.67
CA VAL A 94 -0.59 2.20 -2.74
C VAL A 94 -1.24 1.02 -3.46
N MET A 95 -0.75 0.64 -4.67
CA MET A 95 -1.33 -0.44 -5.47
C MET A 95 -1.41 -1.76 -4.69
N PHE A 96 -0.30 -2.19 -4.09
CA PHE A 96 -0.28 -3.43 -3.32
C PHE A 96 -1.10 -3.35 -2.03
N THR A 97 -1.22 -2.17 -1.42
CA THR A 97 -2.14 -1.95 -0.30
C THR A 97 -3.59 -2.24 -0.73
N LEU A 98 -4.01 -1.76 -1.90
CA LEU A 98 -5.34 -1.99 -2.43
C LEU A 98 -5.56 -3.46 -2.83
N ILE A 99 -4.60 -4.09 -3.52
CA ILE A 99 -4.67 -5.51 -3.90
C ILE A 99 -4.86 -6.40 -2.67
N PHE A 100 -4.12 -6.13 -1.60
CA PHE A 100 -4.17 -6.94 -0.37
C PHE A 100 -5.21 -6.45 0.65
N GLU A 101 -5.97 -5.42 0.33
CA GLU A 101 -7.03 -4.86 1.16
C GLU A 101 -6.55 -4.48 2.57
N LYS A 102 -5.42 -3.75 2.64
CA LYS A 102 -4.84 -3.36 3.92
C LYS A 102 -5.27 -1.97 4.36
N GLN A 103 -5.53 -1.79 5.64
CA GLN A 103 -5.66 -0.46 6.21
C GLN A 103 -4.31 0.25 6.14
N ALA A 104 -4.31 1.54 5.82
CA ALA A 104 -3.06 2.25 5.57
C ALA A 104 -3.16 3.75 5.79
N VAL A 105 -2.00 4.36 6.01
CA VAL A 105 -1.76 5.79 5.79
C VAL A 105 -0.77 5.93 4.64
N PHE A 106 -1.10 6.81 3.73
CA PHE A 106 -0.26 7.20 2.63
C PHE A 106 0.42 8.55 2.93
N ASN A 107 1.50 8.84 2.24
CA ASN A 107 2.10 10.17 2.23
C ASN A 107 2.53 10.47 0.80
N SER A 108 1.72 11.22 0.07
CA SER A 108 1.99 11.52 -1.33
C SER A 108 3.27 12.35 -1.50
N CYS A 109 3.65 13.15 -0.52
CA CYS A 109 4.84 14.03 -0.56
C CYS A 109 4.93 14.85 -1.86
N GLY A 110 3.80 15.28 -2.43
CA GLY A 110 3.74 16.00 -3.69
C GLY A 110 4.01 15.14 -4.95
N LYS A 111 4.08 13.83 -4.84
CA LYS A 111 4.25 12.92 -5.99
C LYS A 111 2.94 12.76 -6.74
N GLU A 112 2.83 13.37 -7.91
CA GLU A 112 1.60 13.38 -8.73
C GLU A 112 1.03 11.98 -8.96
N LYS A 113 1.84 11.01 -9.38
CA LYS A 113 1.37 9.63 -9.59
C LYS A 113 0.75 8.98 -8.35
N VAL A 114 1.23 9.33 -7.16
CA VAL A 114 0.65 8.83 -5.89
C VAL A 114 -0.67 9.53 -5.64
N LYS A 115 -0.72 10.86 -5.83
CA LYS A 115 -1.96 11.64 -5.68
C LYS A 115 -3.03 11.18 -6.66
N ASP A 116 -2.68 10.96 -7.92
CA ASP A 116 -3.62 10.53 -8.96
C ASP A 116 -4.29 9.21 -8.59
N VAL A 117 -3.51 8.21 -8.18
CA VAL A 117 -4.09 6.93 -7.77
C VAL A 117 -4.93 7.06 -6.49
N MET A 118 -4.51 7.89 -5.55
CA MET A 118 -5.28 8.14 -4.34
C MET A 118 -6.62 8.82 -4.65
N ASN A 119 -6.62 9.83 -5.53
CA ASN A 119 -7.82 10.49 -6.02
C ASN A 119 -8.75 9.51 -6.73
N GLU A 120 -8.20 8.68 -7.61
CA GLU A 120 -8.96 7.70 -8.40
C GLU A 120 -9.71 6.70 -7.51
N TYR A 121 -9.09 6.24 -6.43
CA TYR A 121 -9.67 5.26 -5.50
C TYR A 121 -10.34 5.88 -4.27
N GLY A 122 -10.39 7.22 -4.17
CA GLY A 122 -11.03 7.93 -3.06
C GLY A 122 -10.30 7.76 -1.73
N LEU A 123 -8.96 7.83 -1.74
CA LEU A 123 -8.09 7.59 -0.58
C LEU A 123 -7.52 8.88 0.04
N ASN A 124 -8.02 10.06 -0.37
CA ASN A 124 -7.44 11.35 0.05
C ASN A 124 -7.48 11.55 1.56
N ASP A 125 -8.51 11.04 2.24
CA ASP A 125 -8.60 11.12 3.70
C ASP A 125 -7.48 10.33 4.40
N SER A 126 -6.84 9.42 3.68
CA SER A 126 -5.70 8.62 4.15
C SER A 126 -4.33 9.22 3.75
N ASP A 127 -4.30 10.42 3.14
CA ASP A 127 -3.05 11.11 2.80
C ASP A 127 -2.57 11.98 3.94
N TYR A 128 -1.48 11.57 4.57
CA TYR A 128 -0.82 12.34 5.61
C TYR A 128 -0.35 13.73 5.13
N SER A 129 0.06 13.87 3.87
CA SER A 129 0.54 15.16 3.35
C SER A 129 -0.57 16.20 3.24
N GLU A 130 -1.82 15.80 3.07
CA GLU A 130 -2.99 16.66 3.04
C GLU A 130 -3.65 16.80 4.43
N ASN A 131 -3.49 15.80 5.28
CA ASN A 131 -4.06 15.77 6.63
C ASN A 131 -3.03 15.30 7.67
N MET A 132 -2.18 16.21 8.15
CA MET A 132 -1.18 15.91 9.18
C MET A 132 -1.78 15.51 10.53
N ALA A 133 -3.06 15.84 10.78
CA ALA A 133 -3.79 15.42 11.97
C ALA A 133 -4.32 13.98 11.90
N ILE A 134 -4.10 13.27 10.79
CA ILE A 134 -4.59 11.91 10.60
C ILE A 134 -4.26 11.00 11.79
N ASN A 135 -5.26 10.29 12.26
CA ASN A 135 -5.13 9.32 13.34
C ASN A 135 -5.17 7.91 12.75
N LEU A 136 -4.08 7.14 12.88
CA LEU A 136 -3.98 5.80 12.34
C LEU A 136 -5.02 4.83 12.91
N ILE A 137 -5.54 5.11 14.10
CA ILE A 137 -6.54 4.27 14.76
C ILE A 137 -7.90 4.38 14.07
N ASN A 138 -8.26 5.59 13.66
CA ASN A 138 -9.59 5.93 13.13
C ASN A 138 -9.59 6.02 11.60
N ASN A 139 -8.42 5.89 10.98
CA ASN A 139 -8.30 5.95 9.53
C ASN A 139 -8.68 4.59 8.93
N ASN A 140 -9.85 4.53 8.30
CA ASN A 140 -10.37 3.31 7.69
C ASN A 140 -10.63 3.53 6.20
N ILE A 141 -10.03 2.68 5.38
CA ILE A 141 -10.28 2.62 3.93
C ILE A 141 -11.56 1.80 3.71
N ASP A 142 -12.52 2.38 3.00
CA ASP A 142 -13.73 1.66 2.58
C ASP A 142 -13.43 0.80 1.34
N TYR A 143 -13.12 -0.46 1.57
CA TYR A 143 -12.80 -1.41 0.51
C TYR A 143 -14.00 -1.81 -0.36
N ASN A 144 -15.24 -1.57 0.04
CA ASN A 144 -16.39 -1.80 -0.85
C ASN A 144 -16.35 -0.82 -2.01
N ARG A 145 -16.09 0.46 -1.72
CA ARG A 145 -15.94 1.51 -2.75
C ARG A 145 -14.71 1.25 -3.62
N VAL A 146 -13.57 0.92 -3.01
CA VAL A 146 -12.32 0.63 -3.74
C VAL A 146 -12.49 -0.53 -4.70
N LYS A 147 -13.14 -1.63 -4.29
CA LYS A 147 -13.38 -2.81 -5.13
C LYS A 147 -14.22 -2.52 -6.35
N ILE A 148 -15.26 -1.72 -6.22
CA ILE A 148 -16.09 -1.30 -7.36
C ILE A 148 -15.19 -0.63 -8.41
N LYS A 149 -14.46 0.40 -8.00
CA LYS A 149 -13.58 1.15 -8.90
C LYS A 149 -12.47 0.29 -9.50
N LEU A 150 -11.87 -0.59 -8.69
CA LEU A 150 -10.83 -1.52 -9.14
C LEU A 150 -11.36 -2.47 -10.23
N ASN A 151 -12.56 -3.01 -10.06
CA ASN A 151 -13.16 -3.90 -11.03
C ASN A 151 -13.51 -3.18 -12.35
N GLU A 152 -14.04 -1.95 -12.28
CA GLU A 152 -14.26 -1.11 -13.46
C GLU A 152 -12.97 -0.91 -14.26
N ASN A 153 -11.89 -0.55 -13.57
CA ASN A 153 -10.59 -0.29 -14.18
C ASN A 153 -9.97 -1.57 -14.79
N LYS A 154 -10.10 -2.71 -14.11
CA LYS A 154 -9.67 -4.02 -14.62
C LYS A 154 -10.42 -4.41 -15.88
N LEU A 155 -11.75 -4.20 -15.91
CA LEU A 155 -12.57 -4.50 -17.05
C LEU A 155 -12.15 -3.66 -18.26
N ALA A 156 -12.06 -2.34 -18.08
CA ALA A 156 -11.65 -1.43 -19.14
C ALA A 156 -10.25 -1.77 -19.70
N ALA A 157 -9.31 -2.16 -18.82
CA ALA A 157 -7.98 -2.58 -19.25
C ALA A 157 -7.99 -3.89 -20.05
N LYS A 158 -8.80 -4.87 -19.64
CA LYS A 158 -8.96 -6.14 -20.38
C LYS A 158 -9.59 -5.91 -21.75
N GLU A 159 -10.61 -5.08 -21.84
CA GLU A 159 -11.24 -4.71 -23.12
C GLU A 159 -10.24 -4.03 -24.06
N TYR A 160 -9.45 -3.09 -23.52
CA TYR A 160 -8.40 -2.43 -24.30
C TYR A 160 -7.34 -3.42 -24.82
N ILE A 161 -6.86 -4.33 -23.97
CA ILE A 161 -5.86 -5.35 -24.35
C ILE A 161 -6.44 -6.27 -25.43
N ASN A 162 -7.68 -6.73 -25.25
CA ASN A 162 -8.33 -7.64 -26.21
C ASN A 162 -8.54 -6.97 -27.58
N ALA A 163 -8.87 -5.68 -27.60
CA ALA A 163 -8.98 -4.92 -28.85
C ALA A 163 -7.65 -4.79 -29.60
N PHE A 164 -6.52 -4.83 -28.88
CA PHE A 164 -5.18 -4.76 -29.48
C PHE A 164 -4.64 -6.12 -29.94
N ILE A 165 -4.98 -7.21 -29.24
CA ILE A 165 -4.46 -8.56 -29.53
C ILE A 165 -5.37 -9.29 -30.53
N GLY A 166 -6.64 -8.92 -30.61
CA GLY A 166 -7.65 -9.57 -31.45
C GLY A 166 -7.83 -8.96 -32.86
N GLY A 167 -6.94 -8.05 -33.27
CA GLY A 167 -6.88 -7.43 -34.60
C GLY A 167 -5.67 -8.03 -35.39
#